data_266e9cbb5c756497175980f36a3db3c0
#
_entry.id   266e9cbb5c756497175980f36a3db3c0
#
_cell.length_a   1.000
_cell.length_b   1.000
_cell.length_c   1.000
_cell.angle_alpha   90.00
_cell.angle_beta   90.00
_cell.angle_gamma   90.00
#
_symmetry.space_group_name_H-M   'P 1'
#
loop_
_entity.id
_entity.type
_entity.pdbx_description
1 polymer ?
#
loop_
_entity_poly.entity_id
_entity_poly.type
_entity_poly.pdbx_seq_one_letter_code
_entity_poly.pdbx_strand_id
1 'polypeptide(L)'
;MKKLYIAYGSNINLEQMAFRCPDSKVVTTGMISDYELQFRQVATIEPKEGSEVPVLIWELGGQDELSLDRYEGFPNLYRKEDVEVEINGEKQKCMAYVMNGREISLPTAGYYNTIVKGYRENGFDEKYLVDALKQAFDYEQKIKQEECEEIAEESEELEEGLQMTME
;
A
#
# COMPACT_ATOMS: atom_id res chain seq x y z
N MET A 1 19.42 -20.96 5.41
CA MET A 1 18.37 -20.27 6.19
C MET A 1 17.29 -19.74 5.28
N LYS A 2 16.06 -19.93 5.68
CA LYS A 2 14.92 -19.43 4.91
C LYS A 2 14.66 -17.96 5.24
N LYS A 3 14.22 -17.21 4.24
CA LYS A 3 14.05 -15.76 4.38
C LYS A 3 12.66 -15.44 4.93
N LEU A 4 12.58 -14.53 5.88
CA LEU A 4 11.32 -14.02 6.41
C LEU A 4 10.86 -12.80 5.63
N TYR A 5 9.58 -12.79 5.27
CA TYR A 5 8.95 -11.78 4.45
C TYR A 5 7.71 -11.20 5.15
N ILE A 6 7.64 -9.88 5.18
CA ILE A 6 6.53 -9.13 5.76
C ILE A 6 5.50 -8.84 4.67
N ALA A 7 4.30 -9.40 4.81
CA ALA A 7 3.17 -9.10 3.94
C ALA A 7 2.19 -8.17 4.66
N TYR A 8 1.83 -7.05 4.01
CA TYR A 8 0.88 -6.08 4.55
C TYR A 8 -0.28 -5.77 3.59
N GLY A 9 -0.17 -6.20 2.33
CA GLY A 9 -1.17 -5.97 1.29
C GLY A 9 -1.83 -7.26 0.82
N SER A 10 -1.89 -7.48 -0.51
CA SER A 10 -2.56 -8.64 -1.08
C SER A 10 -1.99 -9.99 -0.65
N ASN A 11 -0.72 -10.04 -0.27
CA ASN A 11 -0.05 -11.27 0.16
C ASN A 11 -0.38 -11.70 1.60
N ILE A 12 -1.24 -10.95 2.30
CA ILE A 12 -1.91 -11.42 3.52
C ILE A 12 -2.95 -12.48 3.18
N ASN A 13 -3.52 -12.41 1.99
CA ASN A 13 -4.52 -13.37 1.51
C ASN A 13 -3.86 -14.73 1.28
N LEU A 14 -4.32 -15.73 2.03
CA LEU A 14 -3.71 -17.07 2.04
C LEU A 14 -3.78 -17.75 0.67
N GLU A 15 -4.92 -17.61 -0.02
CA GLU A 15 -5.11 -18.18 -1.36
C GLU A 15 -4.17 -17.54 -2.39
N GLN A 16 -4.01 -16.22 -2.34
CA GLN A 16 -3.09 -15.50 -3.23
C GLN A 16 -1.66 -15.98 -3.05
N MET A 17 -1.21 -16.12 -1.81
CA MET A 17 0.15 -16.59 -1.52
C MET A 17 0.35 -18.06 -1.86
N ALA A 18 -0.64 -18.92 -1.65
CA ALA A 18 -0.54 -20.33 -2.03
C ALA A 18 -0.32 -20.49 -3.53
N PHE A 19 -0.95 -19.64 -4.32
CA PHE A 19 -0.77 -19.63 -5.78
C PHE A 19 0.57 -19.04 -6.20
N ARG A 20 0.93 -17.89 -5.59
CA ARG A 20 2.13 -17.11 -5.97
C ARG A 20 3.43 -17.72 -5.44
N CYS A 21 3.39 -18.22 -4.22
CA CYS A 21 4.56 -18.72 -3.50
C CYS A 21 4.23 -20.08 -2.85
N PRO A 22 4.19 -21.17 -3.64
CA PRO A 22 3.74 -22.46 -3.15
C PRO A 22 4.62 -23.08 -2.06
N ASP A 23 5.88 -22.67 -1.96
CA ASP A 23 6.82 -23.17 -0.94
C ASP A 23 6.81 -22.32 0.35
N SER A 24 6.04 -21.25 0.39
CA SER A 24 5.97 -20.38 1.55
C SER A 24 5.14 -20.98 2.68
N LYS A 25 5.47 -20.57 3.90
CA LYS A 25 4.76 -21.00 5.10
C LYS A 25 4.49 -19.81 6.00
N VAL A 26 3.30 -19.75 6.58
CA VAL A 26 2.98 -18.76 7.60
C VAL A 26 3.81 -19.03 8.84
N VAL A 27 4.50 -18.01 9.32
CA VAL A 27 5.22 -18.06 10.59
C VAL A 27 4.32 -17.58 11.72
N THR A 28 3.87 -16.33 11.63
CA THR A 28 3.00 -15.70 12.64
C THR A 28 2.47 -14.37 12.09
N THR A 29 1.58 -13.76 12.84
CA THR A 29 1.21 -12.35 12.64
C THR A 29 2.15 -11.46 13.43
N GLY A 30 2.26 -10.21 13.03
CA GLY A 30 3.07 -9.21 13.72
C GLY A 30 2.51 -7.82 13.55
N MET A 31 3.20 -6.85 14.13
CA MET A 31 2.84 -5.44 14.02
C MET A 31 4.10 -4.63 13.71
N ILE A 32 4.04 -3.75 12.71
CA ILE A 32 5.10 -2.77 12.47
C ILE A 32 4.69 -1.44 13.06
N SER A 33 5.57 -0.87 13.90
CA SER A 33 5.36 0.42 14.54
C SER A 33 5.98 1.54 13.71
N ASP A 34 5.38 2.73 13.79
CA ASP A 34 5.86 3.95 13.13
C ASP A 34 5.84 3.86 11.60
N TYR A 35 4.88 3.11 11.09
CA TYR A 35 4.52 3.04 9.68
C TYR A 35 3.02 3.20 9.51
N GLU A 36 2.62 3.69 8.35
CA GLU A 36 1.23 3.85 7.94
C GLU A 36 0.98 3.05 6.66
N LEU A 37 -0.14 2.34 6.61
CA LEU A 37 -0.61 1.72 5.38
C LEU A 37 -1.19 2.80 4.46
N GLN A 38 -0.77 2.81 3.21
CA GLN A 38 -1.28 3.73 2.20
C GLN A 38 -1.69 2.98 0.94
N PHE A 39 -2.70 3.51 0.24
CA PHE A 39 -3.02 3.09 -1.11
C PHE A 39 -2.48 4.10 -2.11
N ARG A 40 -1.75 3.60 -3.10
CA ARG A 40 -1.27 4.33 -4.27
C ARG A 40 -1.60 3.48 -5.49
N GLN A 41 -2.92 3.23 -5.68
CA GLN A 41 -3.55 2.25 -6.53
C GLN A 41 -3.39 0.82 -5.98
N VAL A 42 -2.21 0.47 -5.49
CA VAL A 42 -1.92 -0.73 -4.72
C VAL A 42 -1.32 -0.33 -3.36
N ALA A 43 -1.24 -1.28 -2.43
CA ALA A 43 -0.81 -0.99 -1.06
C ALA A 43 0.70 -0.75 -0.95
N THR A 44 1.07 0.15 -0.07
CA THR A 44 2.44 0.35 0.38
C THR A 44 2.43 0.78 1.85
N ILE A 45 3.60 0.88 2.44
CA ILE A 45 3.80 1.41 3.79
C ILE A 45 4.74 2.60 3.72
N GLU A 46 4.47 3.60 4.54
CA GLU A 46 5.30 4.80 4.68
C GLU A 46 5.59 5.07 6.14
N PRO A 47 6.79 5.56 6.48
CA PRO A 47 7.09 5.94 7.85
C PRO A 47 6.12 7.01 8.35
N LYS A 48 5.55 6.76 9.53
CA LYS A 48 4.70 7.72 10.22
C LYS A 48 4.71 7.46 11.72
N GLU A 49 5.28 8.39 12.47
CA GLU A 49 5.37 8.29 13.92
C GLU A 49 3.99 8.11 14.56
N GLY A 50 3.86 7.16 15.46
CA GLY A 50 2.63 6.88 16.20
C GLY A 50 1.63 6.00 15.49
N SER A 51 1.85 5.66 14.23
CA SER A 51 1.00 4.73 13.48
C SER A 51 1.56 3.31 13.56
N GLU A 52 0.73 2.33 13.16
CA GLU A 52 1.12 0.92 13.12
C GLU A 52 0.39 0.20 11.99
N VAL A 53 0.96 -0.91 11.54
CA VAL A 53 0.37 -1.74 10.47
C VAL A 53 0.42 -3.20 10.89
N PRO A 54 -0.71 -3.92 10.87
CA PRO A 54 -0.71 -5.37 11.09
C PRO A 54 -0.15 -6.08 9.86
N VAL A 55 0.63 -7.12 10.09
CA VAL A 55 1.32 -7.84 9.03
C VAL A 55 1.29 -9.34 9.27
N LEU A 56 1.41 -10.10 8.19
CA LEU A 56 1.60 -11.54 8.21
C LEU A 56 3.03 -11.86 7.82
N ILE A 57 3.70 -12.66 8.62
CA ILE A 57 5.09 -13.04 8.37
C ILE A 57 5.13 -14.42 7.70
N TRP A 58 5.77 -14.46 6.54
CA TRP A 58 5.97 -15.67 5.75
C TRP A 58 7.42 -16.11 5.76
N GLU A 59 7.64 -17.39 5.81
CA GLU A 59 8.92 -18.00 5.53
C GLU A 59 8.95 -18.40 4.06
N LEU A 60 9.86 -17.83 3.29
CA LEU A 60 9.98 -18.09 1.86
C LEU A 60 10.92 -19.27 1.61
N GLY A 61 10.63 -20.06 0.58
CA GLY A 61 11.49 -21.16 0.16
C GLY A 61 11.57 -21.25 -1.36
N GLY A 62 12.47 -22.08 -1.86
CA GLY A 62 12.57 -22.34 -3.29
C GLY A 62 12.68 -21.09 -4.15
N GLN A 63 11.74 -20.92 -5.07
CA GLN A 63 11.67 -19.79 -6.00
C GLN A 63 10.72 -18.67 -5.54
N ASP A 64 10.25 -18.71 -4.31
CA ASP A 64 9.23 -17.79 -3.83
C ASP A 64 9.64 -16.33 -3.91
N GLU A 65 10.85 -15.98 -3.49
CA GLU A 65 11.33 -14.59 -3.58
C GLU A 65 11.37 -14.09 -5.02
N LEU A 66 11.81 -14.93 -5.95
CA LEU A 66 11.83 -14.58 -7.37
C LEU A 66 10.42 -14.35 -7.91
N SER A 67 9.45 -15.15 -7.50
CA SER A 67 8.04 -14.97 -7.86
C SER A 67 7.47 -13.67 -7.29
N LEU A 68 7.82 -13.32 -6.05
CA LEU A 68 7.43 -12.05 -5.44
C LEU A 68 8.08 -10.87 -6.17
N ASP A 69 9.35 -10.96 -6.52
CA ASP A 69 10.06 -9.91 -7.25
C ASP A 69 9.33 -9.57 -8.56
N ARG A 70 8.88 -10.58 -9.27
CA ARG A 70 8.12 -10.41 -10.51
C ARG A 70 6.75 -9.78 -10.26
N TYR A 71 6.05 -10.27 -9.26
CA TYR A 71 4.73 -9.76 -8.91
C TYR A 71 4.77 -8.30 -8.47
N GLU A 72 5.75 -7.93 -7.65
CA GLU A 72 5.91 -6.58 -7.12
C GLU A 72 6.59 -5.62 -8.11
N GLY A 73 7.06 -6.11 -9.26
CA GLY A 73 7.80 -5.28 -10.21
C GLY A 73 9.11 -4.75 -9.64
N PHE A 74 9.79 -5.57 -8.85
CA PHE A 74 11.10 -5.23 -8.28
C PHE A 74 12.17 -5.17 -9.38
N PRO A 75 13.06 -4.18 -9.37
CA PRO A 75 13.21 -3.08 -8.41
C PRO A 75 12.50 -1.78 -8.80
N ASN A 76 11.72 -1.76 -9.88
CA ASN A 76 11.16 -0.54 -10.46
C ASN A 76 9.95 0.00 -9.71
N LEU A 77 8.91 -0.80 -9.52
CA LEU A 77 7.70 -0.39 -8.81
C LEU A 77 7.89 -0.45 -7.30
N TYR A 78 8.48 -1.51 -6.81
CA TYR A 78 8.80 -1.69 -5.40
C TYR A 78 10.28 -1.96 -5.21
N ARG A 79 10.83 -1.49 -4.09
CA ARG A 79 12.17 -1.82 -3.61
C ARG A 79 12.06 -2.73 -2.40
N LYS A 80 13.14 -3.38 -2.03
CA LYS A 80 13.22 -4.20 -0.81
C LYS A 80 13.84 -3.38 0.32
N GLU A 81 13.24 -3.47 1.50
CA GLU A 81 13.78 -2.89 2.72
C GLU A 81 13.69 -3.91 3.85
N ASP A 82 14.64 -3.82 4.78
CA ASP A 82 14.56 -4.55 6.04
C ASP A 82 13.79 -3.68 7.03
N VAL A 83 12.61 -4.15 7.42
CA VAL A 83 11.71 -3.42 8.32
C VAL A 83 11.64 -4.16 9.65
N GLU A 84 11.73 -3.40 10.74
CA GLU A 84 11.61 -3.95 12.08
C GLU A 84 10.15 -4.32 12.36
N VAL A 85 9.95 -5.55 12.81
CA VAL A 85 8.64 -6.07 13.17
C VAL A 85 8.71 -6.72 14.54
N GLU A 86 7.66 -6.55 15.33
CA GLU A 86 7.52 -7.21 16.62
C GLU A 86 6.83 -8.57 16.43
N ILE A 87 7.54 -9.64 16.81
CA ILE A 87 7.07 -11.02 16.74
C ILE A 87 7.22 -11.63 18.13
N ASN A 88 6.11 -11.96 18.77
CA ASN A 88 6.09 -12.56 20.12
C ASN A 88 6.88 -11.73 21.15
N GLY A 89 6.74 -10.40 21.09
CA GLY A 89 7.41 -9.48 22.02
C GLY A 89 8.87 -9.16 21.67
N GLU A 90 9.43 -9.78 20.66
CA GLU A 90 10.79 -9.54 20.20
C GLU A 90 10.79 -8.78 18.89
N LYS A 91 11.71 -7.83 18.74
CA LYS A 91 11.89 -7.06 17.51
C LYS A 91 12.93 -7.74 16.63
N GLN A 92 12.58 -7.93 15.36
CA GLN A 92 13.53 -8.43 14.37
C GLN A 92 13.27 -7.78 13.00
N LYS A 93 14.30 -7.75 12.17
CA LYS A 93 14.20 -7.18 10.83
C LYS A 93 13.84 -8.27 9.82
N CYS A 94 12.82 -8.01 9.01
CA CYS A 94 12.38 -8.90 7.95
C CYS A 94 12.24 -8.11 6.65
N MET A 95 12.34 -8.80 5.53
CA MET A 95 12.21 -8.16 4.21
C MET A 95 10.78 -7.71 3.95
N ALA A 96 10.63 -6.49 3.45
CA ALA A 96 9.37 -5.97 2.95
C ALA A 96 9.58 -5.30 1.59
N TYR A 97 8.55 -5.34 0.76
CA TYR A 97 8.53 -4.54 -0.48
C TYR A 97 7.89 -3.19 -0.18
N VAL A 98 8.58 -2.11 -0.53
CA VAL A 98 8.11 -0.74 -0.31
C VAL A 98 8.10 -0.01 -1.64
N MET A 99 7.01 0.68 -1.93
CA MET A 99 6.80 1.33 -3.22
C MET A 99 7.77 2.49 -3.45
N ASN A 100 8.26 2.57 -4.68
CA ASN A 100 9.06 3.70 -5.16
C ASN A 100 8.12 4.78 -5.69
N GLY A 101 7.89 5.81 -4.90
CA GLY A 101 7.19 7.05 -5.23
C GLY A 101 6.04 6.99 -6.24
N ARG A 102 4.83 7.00 -5.79
CA ARG A 102 3.62 7.28 -6.55
C ARG A 102 2.72 8.15 -5.69
N GLU A 103 1.78 8.82 -6.32
CA GLU A 103 0.77 9.58 -5.58
C GLU A 103 -0.24 8.64 -4.93
N ILE A 104 -0.77 9.09 -3.79
CA ILE A 104 -1.88 8.41 -3.12
C ILE A 104 -3.06 8.32 -4.09
N SER A 105 -3.66 7.14 -4.21
CA SER A 105 -4.71 6.86 -5.17
C SER A 105 -5.56 5.69 -4.68
N LEU A 106 -6.85 5.71 -5.00
CA LEU A 106 -7.78 4.64 -4.62
C LEU A 106 -7.40 3.31 -5.28
N PRO A 107 -7.48 2.21 -4.54
CA PRO A 107 -7.35 0.88 -5.13
C PRO A 107 -8.59 0.49 -5.92
N THR A 108 -8.45 -0.52 -6.78
CA THR A 108 -9.63 -1.15 -7.38
C THR A 108 -10.40 -1.92 -6.31
N ALA A 109 -11.70 -2.08 -6.51
CA ALA A 109 -12.55 -2.83 -5.58
C ALA A 109 -12.07 -4.29 -5.43
N GLY A 110 -11.68 -4.93 -6.53
CA GLY A 110 -11.18 -6.30 -6.49
C GLY A 110 -9.91 -6.46 -5.67
N TYR A 111 -8.96 -5.57 -5.86
CA TYR A 111 -7.71 -5.57 -5.09
C TYR A 111 -7.98 -5.33 -3.59
N TYR A 112 -8.79 -4.31 -3.29
CA TYR A 112 -9.17 -4.00 -1.91
C TYR A 112 -9.84 -5.19 -1.22
N ASN A 113 -10.81 -5.84 -1.89
CA ASN A 113 -11.52 -6.99 -1.35
C ASN A 113 -10.60 -8.19 -1.09
N THR A 114 -9.57 -8.38 -1.91
CA THR A 114 -8.54 -9.40 -1.69
C THR A 114 -7.82 -9.18 -0.34
N ILE A 115 -7.49 -7.93 -0.03
CA ILE A 115 -6.85 -7.57 1.24
C ILE A 115 -7.83 -7.71 2.41
N VAL A 116 -9.09 -7.28 2.25
CA VAL A 116 -10.12 -7.44 3.28
C VAL A 116 -10.27 -8.91 3.66
N LYS A 117 -10.31 -9.80 2.68
CA LYS A 117 -10.38 -11.25 2.93
C LYS A 117 -9.18 -11.71 3.75
N GLY A 118 -7.98 -11.28 3.37
CA GLY A 118 -6.75 -11.61 4.12
C GLY A 118 -6.76 -11.08 5.55
N TYR A 119 -7.27 -9.88 5.78
CA TYR A 119 -7.44 -9.32 7.12
C TYR A 119 -8.38 -10.19 7.97
N ARG A 120 -9.51 -10.59 7.40
CA ARG A 120 -10.48 -11.46 8.09
C ARG A 120 -9.91 -12.83 8.38
N GLU A 121 -9.19 -13.42 7.44
CA GLU A 121 -8.53 -14.72 7.63
C GLU A 121 -7.51 -14.70 8.78
N ASN A 122 -6.85 -13.58 8.99
CA ASN A 122 -5.81 -13.42 10.01
C ASN A 122 -6.29 -12.73 11.30
N GLY A 123 -7.55 -12.35 11.36
CA GLY A 123 -8.11 -11.69 12.54
C GLY A 123 -7.63 -10.25 12.77
N PHE A 124 -7.23 -9.56 11.70
CA PHE A 124 -6.79 -8.17 11.77
C PHE A 124 -7.97 -7.21 11.83
N ASP A 125 -7.80 -6.10 12.56
CA ASP A 125 -8.78 -5.03 12.61
C ASP A 125 -8.82 -4.30 11.25
N GLU A 126 -10.00 -4.25 10.65
CA GLU A 126 -10.19 -3.61 9.34
C GLU A 126 -10.04 -2.09 9.38
N LYS A 127 -9.96 -1.48 10.57
CA LYS A 127 -9.79 -0.01 10.70
C LYS A 127 -8.59 0.52 9.92
N TYR A 128 -7.50 -0.25 9.86
CA TYR A 128 -6.30 0.14 9.12
C TYR A 128 -6.57 0.27 7.62
N LEU A 129 -7.38 -0.62 7.07
CA LEU A 129 -7.81 -0.56 5.67
C LEU A 129 -8.77 0.59 5.43
N VAL A 130 -9.72 0.79 6.33
CA VAL A 130 -10.71 1.87 6.22
C VAL A 130 -10.00 3.23 6.29
N ASP A 131 -9.06 3.41 7.20
CA ASP A 131 -8.30 4.66 7.33
C ASP A 131 -7.47 4.94 6.07
N ALA A 132 -6.80 3.93 5.52
CA ALA A 132 -6.02 4.08 4.29
C ALA A 132 -6.90 4.37 3.08
N LEU A 133 -8.07 3.73 2.99
CA LEU A 133 -9.05 3.98 1.93
C LEU A 133 -9.60 5.39 2.00
N LYS A 134 -9.94 5.85 3.20
CA LYS A 134 -10.44 7.21 3.43
C LYS A 134 -9.38 8.26 3.06
N GLN A 135 -8.14 8.04 3.45
CA GLN A 135 -7.03 8.92 3.09
C GLN A 135 -6.93 9.07 1.56
N ALA A 136 -6.99 7.94 0.84
CA ALA A 136 -6.90 7.96 -0.63
C ALA A 136 -8.10 8.67 -1.26
N PHE A 137 -9.30 8.45 -0.74
CA PHE A 137 -10.51 9.12 -1.20
C PHE A 137 -10.41 10.64 -0.98
N ASP A 138 -10.04 11.08 0.23
CA ASP A 138 -9.93 12.50 0.57
C ASP A 138 -8.87 13.19 -0.30
N TYR A 139 -7.75 12.52 -0.54
CA TYR A 139 -6.69 13.03 -1.43
C TYR A 139 -7.18 13.24 -2.85
N GLU A 140 -7.89 12.26 -3.42
CA GLU A 140 -8.43 12.38 -4.79
C GLU A 140 -9.48 13.48 -4.90
N GLN A 141 -10.33 13.65 -3.88
CA GLN A 141 -11.30 14.74 -3.86
C GLN A 141 -10.63 16.11 -3.83
N LYS A 142 -9.57 16.25 -3.04
CA LYS A 142 -8.78 17.49 -2.95
C LYS A 142 -8.15 17.84 -4.31
N ILE A 143 -7.54 16.88 -4.98
CA ILE A 143 -6.92 17.08 -6.29
C ILE A 143 -7.97 17.51 -7.33
N LYS A 144 -9.13 16.87 -7.35
CA LYS A 144 -10.22 17.25 -8.26
C LYS A 144 -10.71 18.66 -8.02
N GLN A 145 -10.81 19.07 -6.75
CA GLN A 145 -11.24 20.43 -6.40
C GLN A 145 -10.21 21.48 -6.85
N GLU A 146 -8.92 21.22 -6.65
CA GLU A 146 -7.84 22.09 -7.10
C GLU A 146 -7.84 22.24 -8.62
N GLU A 147 -8.03 21.15 -9.37
CA GLU A 147 -8.14 21.18 -10.83
C GLU A 147 -9.35 22.01 -11.30
N CYS A 148 -10.50 21.88 -10.63
CA CYS A 148 -11.69 22.66 -10.95
C CYS A 148 -11.47 24.16 -10.69
N GLU A 149 -10.79 24.53 -9.60
CA GLU A 149 -10.45 25.91 -9.28
C GLU A 149 -9.51 26.51 -10.33
N GLU A 150 -8.49 25.77 -10.76
CA GLU A 150 -7.57 26.18 -11.83
C GLU A 150 -8.33 26.44 -13.16
N ILE A 151 -9.21 25.55 -13.54
CA ILE A 151 -10.02 25.69 -14.75
C ILE A 151 -10.91 26.93 -14.66
N ALA A 152 -11.53 27.18 -13.51
CA ALA A 152 -12.37 28.36 -13.29
C ALA A 152 -11.55 29.66 -13.39
N GLU A 153 -10.35 29.71 -12.78
CA GLU A 153 -9.45 30.87 -12.86
C GLU A 153 -9.01 31.13 -14.31
N GLU A 154 -8.60 30.10 -15.04
CA GLU A 154 -8.22 30.21 -16.44
C GLU A 154 -9.38 30.72 -17.32
N SER A 155 -10.60 30.26 -17.05
CA SER A 155 -11.79 30.72 -17.76
C SER A 155 -12.08 32.19 -17.51
N GLU A 156 -11.95 32.67 -16.27
CA GLU A 156 -12.12 34.07 -15.90
C GLU A 156 -11.07 34.95 -16.57
N GLU A 157 -9.80 34.54 -16.57
CA GLU A 157 -8.70 35.25 -17.24
C GLU A 157 -8.94 35.36 -18.75
N LEU A 158 -9.45 34.29 -19.38
CA LEU A 158 -9.78 34.30 -20.81
C LEU A 158 -10.95 35.25 -21.12
N GLU A 159 -11.98 35.29 -20.29
CA GLU A 159 -13.12 36.21 -20.45
C GLU A 159 -12.69 37.67 -20.31
N GLU A 160 -11.87 37.97 -19.29
CA GLU A 160 -11.31 39.33 -19.10
C GLU A 160 -10.44 39.73 -20.29
N GLY A 161 -9.59 38.82 -20.79
CA GLY A 161 -8.77 39.06 -21.97
C GLY A 161 -9.60 39.35 -23.22
N LEU A 162 -10.70 38.63 -23.42
CA LEU A 162 -11.62 38.88 -24.54
C LEU A 162 -12.34 40.22 -24.42
N GLN A 163 -12.78 40.59 -23.25
CA GLN A 163 -13.42 41.91 -23.01
C GLN A 163 -12.45 43.07 -23.32
N MET A 164 -11.22 42.97 -22.87
CA MET A 164 -10.18 43.96 -23.15
C MET A 164 -9.87 44.12 -24.62
N THR A 165 -9.99 43.04 -25.41
CA THR A 165 -9.75 43.02 -26.85
C THR A 165 -10.92 43.67 -27.64
N MET A 166 -12.11 43.60 -27.09
CA MET A 166 -13.35 44.12 -27.73
C MET A 166 -13.60 45.60 -27.43
N GLU A 167 -12.90 46.19 -26.47
CA GLU A 167 -12.93 47.61 -26.20
C GLU A 167 -11.95 48.35 -27.15
#